data_fb495998124e1ee147bfa1489353c687
#
_entry.id   fb495998124e1ee147bfa1489353c687
#
_cell.length_a   1.000
_cell.length_b   1.000
_cell.length_c   1.000
_cell.angle_alpha   90.00
_cell.angle_beta   90.00
_cell.angle_gamma   90.00
#
_symmetry.space_group_name_H-M   'P 1'
#
loop_
_entity.id
_entity.type
_entity.pdbx_description
1 polymer ?
#
loop_
_entity_poly.entity_id
_entity_poly.type
_entity_poly.pdbx_seq_one_letter_code
_entity_poly.pdbx_strand_id
1 'polypeptide(L)'
;MFLRFNNFFIYLLLNTIIMRIDKHHHHKKAGDNLAFVFFMNLAFNIIVLVGAFATNSMAILTDFIHDMSDTISIALAWALEHVAQRDSTDNYSYGYQRFSILGATIISVFVIVMAFVILSEAIPRLFSPEGVDAEGMLIVAIVGIIFKSVSVYRLHGGETFNEKAILFHQLGDIFEWIAILILSVILMFWDGAPYLDPFVSIGIAFWLIFNLGRNLYKSLEVLLQKTPDNFDVDEFKSQILAIDGVNHFEDFHIWSLDGIDSVMTLKVNVDFGKDVEKIKNEIYDISGKYHVVDITIEFD
;
A
#
# COMPACT_ATOMS: atom_id res chain seq x y z
N MET A 1 -19.07 4.67 -1.23
CA MET A 1 -18.11 5.64 -0.68
C MET A 1 -16.87 4.92 -0.14
N PHE A 2 -16.98 3.84 0.61
CA PHE A 2 -15.87 3.00 1.14
C PHE A 2 -15.00 2.29 0.09
N LEU A 3 -15.51 1.95 -1.08
CA LEU A 3 -14.77 1.25 -2.15
C LEU A 3 -13.69 2.12 -2.85
N ARG A 4 -13.70 3.45 -2.67
CA ARG A 4 -12.67 4.35 -3.21
C ARG A 4 -11.43 4.49 -2.31
N PHE A 5 -11.55 4.22 -1.01
CA PHE A 5 -10.42 4.32 -0.05
C PHE A 5 -9.34 3.26 -0.29
N ASN A 6 -9.73 2.08 -0.76
CA ASN A 6 -8.82 0.94 -0.91
C ASN A 6 -7.87 1.05 -2.12
N ASN A 7 -8.30 1.76 -3.18
CA ASN A 7 -7.38 2.10 -4.29
C ASN A 7 -6.34 3.15 -3.88
N PHE A 8 -6.55 3.79 -2.74
CA PHE A 8 -5.75 4.89 -2.25
C PHE A 8 -4.43 4.42 -1.62
N PHE A 9 -4.42 3.32 -0.84
CA PHE A 9 -3.19 2.78 -0.25
C PHE A 9 -2.26 2.18 -1.31
N ILE A 10 -2.85 1.53 -2.34
CA ILE A 10 -2.11 1.08 -3.53
C ILE A 10 -1.57 2.28 -4.32
N TYR A 11 -2.36 3.34 -4.43
CA TYR A 11 -1.95 4.59 -5.06
C TYR A 11 -0.83 5.30 -4.27
N LEU A 12 -0.81 5.17 -2.93
CA LEU A 12 0.23 5.75 -2.07
C LEU A 12 1.57 5.04 -2.27
N LEU A 13 1.58 3.71 -2.27
CA LEU A 13 2.77 2.90 -2.57
C LEU A 13 3.26 3.16 -4.00
N LEU A 14 2.36 3.18 -4.97
CA LEU A 14 2.69 3.44 -6.37
C LEU A 14 3.17 4.87 -6.62
N ASN A 15 2.59 5.89 -5.97
CA ASN A 15 2.99 7.29 -6.19
C ASN A 15 4.17 7.75 -5.36
N THR A 16 4.56 7.09 -4.28
CA THR A 16 5.85 7.32 -3.61
C THR A 16 7.00 7.08 -4.59
N ILE A 17 6.80 6.21 -5.56
CA ILE A 17 7.76 5.87 -6.63
C ILE A 17 7.71 6.88 -7.79
N ILE A 18 6.56 7.45 -8.12
CA ILE A 18 6.38 8.38 -9.28
C ILE A 18 7.00 9.75 -9.05
N MET A 19 7.24 10.21 -7.80
CA MET A 19 7.74 11.56 -7.51
C MET A 19 9.24 11.78 -7.73
N ARG A 20 9.83 11.21 -8.77
CA ARG A 20 11.23 11.45 -9.16
C ARG A 20 11.50 12.76 -9.90
N ILE A 21 10.49 13.59 -10.22
CA ILE A 21 10.65 14.74 -11.13
C ILE A 21 9.96 16.00 -10.61
N ASP A 22 10.27 16.53 -9.42
CA ASP A 22 10.25 17.99 -9.29
C ASP A 22 11.00 18.53 -8.06
N LYS A 23 11.54 19.77 -8.22
CA LYS A 23 12.76 20.32 -7.64
C LYS A 23 12.67 20.92 -6.21
N HIS A 24 13.58 20.54 -5.43
CA HIS A 24 14.54 21.12 -4.45
C HIS A 24 14.14 22.15 -3.37
N HIS A 25 13.02 22.89 -3.36
CA HIS A 25 12.74 23.88 -2.30
C HIS A 25 11.51 23.59 -1.41
N HIS A 26 10.54 22.82 -1.86
CA HIS A 26 9.38 22.38 -1.04
C HIS A 26 9.60 21.09 -0.26
N HIS A 27 10.60 20.27 -0.62
CA HIS A 27 10.82 18.94 -0.07
C HIS A 27 11.20 18.89 1.43
N LYS A 28 11.92 19.91 1.94
CA LYS A 28 12.38 19.88 3.34
C LYS A 28 11.22 19.99 4.32
N LYS A 29 10.27 20.87 4.06
CA LYS A 29 9.09 21.07 4.93
C LYS A 29 8.13 19.87 4.89
N ALA A 30 7.93 19.28 3.72
CA ALA A 30 7.14 18.05 3.57
C ALA A 30 7.78 16.87 4.32
N GLY A 31 9.10 16.68 4.18
CA GLY A 31 9.84 15.65 4.91
C GLY A 31 9.73 15.81 6.43
N ASP A 32 9.82 17.04 6.96
CA ASP A 32 9.67 17.34 8.39
C ASP A 32 8.24 17.02 8.88
N ASN A 33 7.21 17.31 8.10
CA ASN A 33 5.83 16.99 8.43
C ASN A 33 5.59 15.47 8.47
N LEU A 34 6.10 14.73 7.48
CA LEU A 34 5.98 13.28 7.42
C LEU A 34 6.72 12.58 8.56
N ALA A 35 7.93 13.03 8.88
CA ALA A 35 8.69 12.54 10.02
C ALA A 35 7.96 12.80 11.34
N PHE A 36 7.37 13.99 11.53
CA PHE A 36 6.57 14.32 12.70
C PHE A 36 5.41 13.35 12.85
N VAL A 37 4.62 13.12 11.79
CA VAL A 37 3.47 12.21 11.81
C VAL A 37 3.91 10.77 12.10
N PHE A 38 5.03 10.32 11.53
CA PHE A 38 5.60 9.01 11.82
C PHE A 38 5.91 8.82 13.31
N PHE A 39 6.64 9.75 13.91
CA PHE A 39 6.98 9.65 15.34
C PHE A 39 5.76 9.80 16.24
N MET A 40 4.79 10.63 15.85
CA MET A 40 3.52 10.76 16.57
C MET A 40 2.74 9.44 16.54
N ASN A 41 2.60 8.80 15.38
CA ASN A 41 1.94 7.50 15.26
C ASN A 41 2.68 6.42 16.07
N LEU A 42 4.02 6.40 16.01
CA LEU A 42 4.81 5.44 16.79
C LEU A 42 4.60 5.62 18.31
N ALA A 43 4.63 6.86 18.81
CA ALA A 43 4.37 7.15 20.21
C ALA A 43 2.93 6.81 20.60
N PHE A 44 1.98 7.11 19.74
CA PHE A 44 0.58 6.79 19.95
C PHE A 44 0.34 5.28 19.99
N ASN A 45 0.96 4.50 19.11
CA ASN A 45 0.86 3.04 19.11
C ASN A 45 1.28 2.41 20.45
N ILE A 46 2.28 2.98 21.13
CA ILE A 46 2.67 2.51 22.46
C ILE A 46 1.52 2.77 23.47
N ILE A 47 0.88 3.93 23.40
CA ILE A 47 -0.25 4.28 24.28
C ILE A 47 -1.43 3.35 24.00
N VAL A 48 -1.75 3.10 22.72
CA VAL A 48 -2.86 2.21 22.31
C VAL A 48 -2.62 0.79 22.78
N LEU A 49 -1.39 0.28 22.63
CA LEU A 49 -1.04 -1.06 23.11
C LEU A 49 -1.26 -1.21 24.62
N VAL A 50 -0.76 -0.26 25.40
CA VAL A 50 -0.97 -0.24 26.85
C VAL A 50 -2.45 -0.12 27.18
N GLY A 51 -3.18 0.75 26.48
CA GLY A 51 -4.62 0.94 26.62
C GLY A 51 -5.42 -0.33 26.31
N ALA A 52 -5.09 -1.05 25.24
CA ALA A 52 -5.75 -2.29 24.86
C ALA A 52 -5.66 -3.35 25.96
N PHE A 53 -4.47 -3.55 26.53
CA PHE A 53 -4.27 -4.48 27.65
C PHE A 53 -4.92 -3.99 28.95
N ALA A 54 -4.83 -2.69 29.24
CA ALA A 54 -5.41 -2.12 30.46
C ALA A 54 -6.95 -2.20 30.46
N THR A 55 -7.57 -2.02 29.30
CA THR A 55 -9.04 -2.05 29.15
C THR A 55 -9.59 -3.45 28.81
N ASN A 56 -8.72 -4.42 28.50
CA ASN A 56 -9.10 -5.74 27.99
C ASN A 56 -9.99 -5.67 26.73
N SER A 57 -9.83 -4.61 25.90
CA SER A 57 -10.62 -4.38 24.70
C SER A 57 -9.97 -5.01 23.48
N MET A 58 -10.71 -5.89 22.82
CA MET A 58 -10.28 -6.48 21.54
C MET A 58 -10.39 -5.48 20.39
N ALA A 59 -11.34 -4.54 20.44
CA ALA A 59 -11.47 -3.51 19.41
C ALA A 59 -10.25 -2.58 19.40
N ILE A 60 -9.77 -2.11 20.58
CA ILE A 60 -8.56 -1.30 20.69
C ILE A 60 -7.32 -2.09 20.27
N LEU A 61 -7.23 -3.39 20.61
CA LEU A 61 -6.11 -4.22 20.20
C LEU A 61 -6.07 -4.43 18.68
N THR A 62 -7.23 -4.54 18.03
CA THR A 62 -7.33 -4.68 16.58
C THR A 62 -6.90 -3.39 15.88
N ASP A 63 -7.33 -2.25 16.39
CA ASP A 63 -6.94 -0.93 15.90
C ASP A 63 -5.43 -0.70 16.06
N PHE A 64 -4.84 -1.11 17.20
CA PHE A 64 -3.39 -1.09 17.39
C PHE A 64 -2.64 -1.84 16.28
N ILE A 65 -3.12 -3.01 15.88
CA ILE A 65 -2.47 -3.81 14.82
C ILE A 65 -2.59 -3.11 13.48
N HIS A 66 -3.72 -2.46 13.20
CA HIS A 66 -3.91 -1.64 12.01
C HIS A 66 -2.90 -0.48 11.98
N ASP A 67 -2.90 0.36 13.01
CA ASP A 67 -2.01 1.52 13.14
C ASP A 67 -0.51 1.14 13.13
N MET A 68 -0.16 0.03 13.77
CA MET A 68 1.22 -0.48 13.74
C MET A 68 1.63 -0.93 12.34
N SER A 69 0.72 -1.57 11.60
CA SER A 69 0.93 -1.94 10.20
C SER A 69 1.27 -0.72 9.34
N ASP A 70 0.52 0.36 9.50
CA ASP A 70 0.74 1.60 8.75
C ASP A 70 2.06 2.26 9.12
N THR A 71 2.37 2.30 10.42
CA THR A 71 3.65 2.83 10.91
C THR A 71 4.85 2.03 10.38
N ILE A 72 4.77 0.70 10.39
CA ILE A 72 5.80 -0.18 9.83
C ILE A 72 5.89 -0.02 8.31
N SER A 73 4.74 0.12 7.63
CA SER A 73 4.70 0.33 6.18
C SER A 73 5.43 1.61 5.77
N ILE A 74 5.23 2.71 6.50
CA ILE A 74 5.92 3.98 6.25
C ILE A 74 7.43 3.83 6.50
N ALA A 75 7.83 3.20 7.60
CA ALA A 75 9.25 2.98 7.91
C ALA A 75 9.94 2.08 6.88
N LEU A 76 9.28 1.01 6.47
CA LEU A 76 9.80 0.07 5.50
C LEU A 76 9.85 0.68 4.08
N ALA A 77 8.81 1.44 3.69
CA ALA A 77 8.82 2.18 2.44
C ALA A 77 10.00 3.17 2.40
N TRP A 78 10.25 3.90 3.49
CA TRP A 78 11.40 4.81 3.58
C TRP A 78 12.74 4.08 3.52
N ALA A 79 12.89 2.97 4.24
CA ALA A 79 14.12 2.18 4.24
C ALA A 79 14.39 1.51 2.88
N LEU A 80 13.34 0.96 2.27
CA LEU A 80 13.45 0.25 0.99
C LEU A 80 13.57 1.19 -0.20
N GLU A 81 13.02 2.42 -0.10
CA GLU A 81 13.24 3.47 -1.10
C GLU A 81 14.74 3.75 -1.28
N HIS A 82 15.50 3.82 -0.18
CA HIS A 82 16.96 3.96 -0.23
C HIS A 82 17.67 2.77 -0.88
N VAL A 83 17.11 1.57 -0.74
CA VAL A 83 17.64 0.36 -1.37
C VAL A 83 17.23 0.32 -2.84
N ALA A 84 15.96 0.61 -3.14
CA ALA A 84 15.40 0.55 -4.49
C ALA A 84 16.05 1.56 -5.45
N GLN A 85 16.57 2.69 -4.94
CA GLN A 85 17.28 3.70 -5.72
C GLN A 85 18.72 3.31 -6.10
N ARG A 86 19.23 2.17 -5.62
CA ARG A 86 20.57 1.72 -5.99
C ARG A 86 20.59 1.29 -7.45
N ASP A 87 21.66 1.69 -8.12
CA ASP A 87 21.92 1.29 -9.50
C ASP A 87 22.04 -0.24 -9.62
N SER A 88 21.84 -0.73 -10.82
CA SER A 88 22.05 -2.13 -11.16
C SER A 88 23.49 -2.57 -10.84
N THR A 89 23.62 -3.81 -10.42
CA THR A 89 24.92 -4.45 -10.12
C THR A 89 24.97 -5.80 -10.82
N ASP A 90 26.16 -6.42 -10.87
CA ASP A 90 26.32 -7.76 -11.45
C ASP A 90 25.40 -8.82 -10.79
N ASN A 91 25.02 -8.62 -9.52
CA ASN A 91 24.12 -9.50 -8.80
C ASN A 91 22.64 -9.17 -9.01
N TYR A 92 22.31 -7.92 -9.32
CA TYR A 92 20.96 -7.41 -9.55
C TYR A 92 20.92 -6.56 -10.82
N SER A 93 20.85 -7.23 -11.97
CA SER A 93 21.00 -6.59 -13.29
C SER A 93 19.90 -5.55 -13.58
N TYR A 94 18.68 -5.74 -13.08
CA TYR A 94 17.58 -4.78 -13.15
C TYR A 94 17.53 -3.81 -11.95
N GLY A 95 18.59 -3.77 -11.11
CA GLY A 95 18.61 -2.96 -9.89
C GLY A 95 17.79 -3.58 -8.76
N TYR A 96 17.43 -2.74 -7.80
CA TYR A 96 16.84 -3.17 -6.53
C TYR A 96 15.35 -2.82 -6.40
N GLN A 97 14.67 -2.41 -7.48
CA GLN A 97 13.28 -1.93 -7.45
C GLN A 97 12.31 -2.96 -6.84
N ARG A 98 12.52 -4.27 -7.07
CA ARG A 98 11.68 -5.35 -6.51
C ARG A 98 11.71 -5.46 -4.98
N PHE A 99 12.66 -4.83 -4.31
CA PHE A 99 12.69 -4.81 -2.84
C PHE A 99 11.50 -4.05 -2.25
N SER A 100 10.93 -3.07 -2.96
CA SER A 100 9.71 -2.39 -2.54
C SER A 100 8.51 -3.34 -2.49
N ILE A 101 8.34 -4.18 -3.52
CA ILE A 101 7.27 -5.18 -3.59
C ILE A 101 7.46 -6.28 -2.53
N LEU A 102 8.71 -6.71 -2.31
CA LEU A 102 9.03 -7.67 -1.24
C LEU A 102 8.61 -7.13 0.13
N GLY A 103 8.89 -5.85 0.40
CA GLY A 103 8.47 -5.19 1.63
C GLY A 103 6.97 -5.17 1.81
N ALA A 104 6.23 -4.75 0.78
CA ALA A 104 4.76 -4.75 0.80
C ALA A 104 4.19 -6.17 1.03
N THR A 105 4.83 -7.19 0.45
CA THR A 105 4.46 -8.59 0.64
C THR A 105 4.65 -9.02 2.10
N ILE A 106 5.82 -8.73 2.69
CA ILE A 106 6.14 -9.09 4.08
C ILE A 106 5.16 -8.44 5.06
N ILE A 107 4.88 -7.13 4.89
CA ILE A 107 3.91 -6.42 5.75
C ILE A 107 2.52 -7.04 5.62
N SER A 108 2.05 -7.26 4.40
CA SER A 108 0.72 -7.84 4.17
C SER A 108 0.58 -9.21 4.84
N VAL A 109 1.58 -10.08 4.73
CA VAL A 109 1.60 -11.38 5.40
C VAL A 109 1.60 -11.23 6.92
N PHE A 110 2.45 -10.34 7.45
CA PHE A 110 2.54 -10.09 8.89
C PHE A 110 1.18 -9.66 9.47
N VAL A 111 0.52 -8.67 8.87
CA VAL A 111 -0.75 -8.15 9.38
C VAL A 111 -1.89 -9.16 9.23
N ILE A 112 -1.92 -9.92 8.13
CA ILE A 112 -2.90 -11.01 7.97
C ILE A 112 -2.73 -12.06 9.09
N VAL A 113 -1.50 -12.45 9.40
CA VAL A 113 -1.24 -13.39 10.51
C VAL A 113 -1.71 -12.81 11.83
N MET A 114 -1.42 -11.53 12.11
CA MET A 114 -1.87 -10.87 13.34
C MET A 114 -3.40 -10.74 13.39
N ALA A 115 -4.07 -10.47 12.28
CA ALA A 115 -5.53 -10.45 12.23
C ALA A 115 -6.14 -11.84 12.54
N PHE A 116 -5.51 -12.93 12.10
CA PHE A 116 -5.92 -14.29 12.49
C PHE A 116 -5.70 -14.56 13.98
N VAL A 117 -4.62 -14.07 14.58
CA VAL A 117 -4.39 -14.13 16.04
C VAL A 117 -5.53 -13.43 16.78
N ILE A 118 -5.90 -12.21 16.35
CA ILE A 118 -7.05 -11.50 16.94
C ILE A 118 -8.34 -12.30 16.80
N LEU A 119 -8.63 -12.87 15.63
CA LEU A 119 -9.83 -13.69 15.44
C LEU A 119 -9.85 -14.89 16.39
N SER A 120 -8.69 -15.52 16.64
CA SER A 120 -8.59 -16.65 17.56
C SER A 120 -8.91 -16.30 19.01
N GLU A 121 -8.69 -15.04 19.41
CA GLU A 121 -9.00 -14.52 20.74
C GLU A 121 -10.42 -13.92 20.81
N ALA A 122 -10.84 -13.20 19.77
CA ALA A 122 -12.13 -12.49 19.75
C ALA A 122 -13.33 -13.46 19.56
N ILE A 123 -13.20 -14.51 18.76
CA ILE A 123 -14.30 -15.47 18.50
C ILE A 123 -14.77 -16.18 19.79
N PRO A 124 -13.89 -16.74 20.65
CA PRO A 124 -14.31 -17.32 21.92
C PRO A 124 -15.02 -16.31 22.85
N ARG A 125 -14.60 -15.03 22.83
CA ARG A 125 -15.23 -13.98 23.65
C ARG A 125 -16.66 -13.63 23.21
N LEU A 126 -17.11 -14.00 22.01
CA LEU A 126 -18.52 -13.89 21.62
C LEU A 126 -19.41 -14.87 22.43
N PHE A 127 -18.89 -16.03 22.77
CA PHE A 127 -19.63 -17.08 23.49
C PHE A 127 -19.44 -17.02 25.01
N SER A 128 -18.30 -16.49 25.43
CA SER A 128 -17.95 -16.28 26.84
C SER A 128 -17.36 -14.88 27.01
N PRO A 129 -18.22 -13.83 26.98
CA PRO A 129 -17.74 -12.45 27.01
C PRO A 129 -16.96 -12.16 28.29
N GLU A 130 -15.82 -11.52 28.14
CA GLU A 130 -15.03 -10.99 29.24
C GLU A 130 -15.41 -9.53 29.53
N GLY A 131 -15.24 -9.13 30.77
CA GLY A 131 -15.47 -7.75 31.17
C GLY A 131 -14.45 -6.81 30.50
N VAL A 132 -14.94 -5.74 29.91
CA VAL A 132 -14.15 -4.69 29.28
C VAL A 132 -14.28 -3.42 30.13
N ASP A 133 -13.17 -2.71 30.38
CA ASP A 133 -13.20 -1.41 31.05
C ASP A 133 -13.64 -0.32 30.04
N ALA A 134 -14.95 -0.07 29.99
CA ALA A 134 -15.54 0.90 29.08
C ALA A 134 -15.10 2.34 29.36
N GLU A 135 -14.83 2.70 30.66
CA GLU A 135 -14.31 4.03 31.01
C GLU A 135 -12.88 4.20 30.47
N GLY A 136 -12.04 3.19 30.67
CA GLY A 136 -10.68 3.16 30.10
C GLY A 136 -10.70 3.24 28.60
N MET A 137 -11.59 2.50 27.91
CA MET A 137 -11.77 2.58 26.47
C MET A 137 -12.14 3.98 25.99
N LEU A 138 -13.06 4.65 26.70
CA LEU A 138 -13.46 6.03 26.42
C LEU A 138 -12.27 6.99 26.48
N ILE A 139 -11.42 6.86 27.51
CA ILE A 139 -10.23 7.69 27.67
C ILE A 139 -9.25 7.45 26.51
N VAL A 140 -8.96 6.19 26.19
CA VAL A 140 -8.06 5.83 25.07
C VAL A 140 -8.60 6.36 23.74
N ALA A 141 -9.92 6.24 23.50
CA ALA A 141 -10.54 6.74 22.27
C ALA A 141 -10.45 8.28 22.15
N ILE A 142 -10.66 9.02 23.23
CA ILE A 142 -10.48 10.49 23.24
C ILE A 142 -9.02 10.84 22.93
N VAL A 143 -8.07 10.16 23.57
CA VAL A 143 -6.64 10.36 23.31
C VAL A 143 -6.34 10.05 21.84
N GLY A 144 -6.89 8.97 21.27
CA GLY A 144 -6.74 8.62 19.87
C GLY A 144 -7.21 9.72 18.92
N ILE A 145 -8.42 10.22 19.13
CA ILE A 145 -8.98 11.32 18.33
C ILE A 145 -8.08 12.56 18.42
N ILE A 146 -7.55 12.90 19.60
CA ILE A 146 -6.66 14.04 19.77
C ILE A 146 -5.35 13.85 18.99
N PHE A 147 -4.68 12.69 19.11
CA PHE A 147 -3.42 12.41 18.43
C PHE A 147 -3.59 12.42 16.90
N LYS A 148 -4.62 11.75 16.39
CA LYS A 148 -4.93 11.74 14.95
C LYS A 148 -5.31 13.13 14.43
N SER A 149 -6.05 13.93 15.23
CA SER A 149 -6.40 15.31 14.89
C SER A 149 -5.17 16.22 14.83
N VAL A 150 -4.18 16.05 15.71
CA VAL A 150 -2.91 16.78 15.67
C VAL A 150 -2.14 16.44 14.42
N SER A 151 -2.11 15.15 14.02
CA SER A 151 -1.49 14.70 12.76
C SER A 151 -2.16 15.32 11.53
N VAL A 152 -3.50 15.32 11.49
CA VAL A 152 -4.31 15.97 10.44
C VAL A 152 -4.01 17.46 10.37
N TYR A 153 -4.00 18.15 11.51
CA TYR A 153 -3.69 19.59 11.58
C TYR A 153 -2.29 19.91 11.03
N ARG A 154 -1.30 19.07 11.35
CA ARG A 154 0.08 19.23 10.88
C ARG A 154 0.21 19.04 9.38
N LEU A 155 -0.58 18.13 8.79
CA LEU A 155 -0.60 17.86 7.35
C LEU A 155 -1.53 18.82 6.58
N HIS A 156 -2.40 19.54 7.30
CA HIS A 156 -3.31 20.50 6.67
C HIS A 156 -2.53 21.63 6.01
N GLY A 157 -2.81 21.87 4.72
CA GLY A 157 -2.05 22.83 3.93
C GLY A 157 -0.76 22.27 3.32
N GLY A 158 -0.51 20.97 3.45
CA GLY A 158 0.53 20.28 2.68
C GLY A 158 0.24 20.33 1.18
N GLU A 159 1.26 20.66 0.39
CA GLU A 159 1.13 20.85 -1.07
C GLU A 159 1.42 19.54 -1.82
N THR A 160 2.23 18.66 -1.24
CA THR A 160 2.63 17.42 -1.88
C THR A 160 1.50 16.40 -1.91
N PHE A 161 1.52 15.56 -2.92
CA PHE A 161 0.54 14.48 -3.06
C PHE A 161 0.60 13.49 -1.88
N ASN A 162 1.80 13.20 -1.37
CA ASN A 162 2.00 12.33 -0.22
C ASN A 162 1.40 12.92 1.07
N GLU A 163 1.60 14.21 1.35
CA GLU A 163 0.99 14.87 2.51
C GLU A 163 -0.54 14.77 2.45
N LYS A 164 -1.13 15.05 1.29
CA LYS A 164 -2.59 14.93 1.08
C LYS A 164 -3.08 13.50 1.26
N ALA A 165 -2.32 12.55 0.77
CA ALA A 165 -2.63 11.15 0.87
C ALA A 165 -2.65 10.68 2.33
N ILE A 166 -1.62 10.99 3.11
CA ILE A 166 -1.55 10.64 4.53
C ILE A 166 -2.60 11.43 5.33
N LEU A 167 -2.90 12.67 4.97
CA LEU A 167 -3.97 13.44 5.58
C LEU A 167 -5.33 12.74 5.46
N PHE A 168 -5.68 12.25 4.26
CA PHE A 168 -6.93 11.50 4.06
C PHE A 168 -6.96 10.18 4.82
N HIS A 169 -5.81 9.50 4.95
CA HIS A 169 -5.68 8.30 5.76
C HIS A 169 -5.93 8.61 7.24
N GLN A 170 -5.24 9.59 7.80
CA GLN A 170 -5.41 10.02 9.18
C GLN A 170 -6.84 10.51 9.50
N LEU A 171 -7.56 11.05 8.50
CA LEU A 171 -8.99 11.36 8.64
C LEU A 171 -9.83 10.06 8.75
N GLY A 172 -9.47 9.01 8.02
CA GLY A 172 -10.08 7.68 8.16
C GLY A 172 -9.93 7.14 9.59
N ASP A 173 -8.72 7.21 10.12
CA ASP A 173 -8.40 6.75 11.48
C ASP A 173 -9.22 7.49 12.55
N ILE A 174 -9.47 8.80 12.36
CA ILE A 174 -10.35 9.56 13.26
C ILE A 174 -11.77 8.96 13.29
N PHE A 175 -12.32 8.53 12.16
CA PHE A 175 -13.63 7.87 12.12
C PHE A 175 -13.62 6.52 12.84
N GLU A 176 -12.53 5.75 12.76
CA GLU A 176 -12.36 4.50 13.50
C GLU A 176 -12.34 4.76 15.02
N TRP A 177 -11.58 5.76 15.48
CA TRP A 177 -11.55 6.16 16.87
C TRP A 177 -12.90 6.73 17.38
N ILE A 178 -13.66 7.42 16.54
CA ILE A 178 -15.04 7.83 16.86
C ILE A 178 -15.94 6.59 17.01
N ALA A 179 -15.78 5.55 16.19
CA ALA A 179 -16.54 4.32 16.33
C ALA A 179 -16.21 3.60 17.65
N ILE A 180 -14.91 3.53 18.04
CA ILE A 180 -14.48 2.98 19.35
C ILE A 180 -15.03 3.82 20.50
N LEU A 181 -15.06 5.15 20.39
CA LEU A 181 -15.66 6.04 21.37
C LEU A 181 -17.16 5.76 21.54
N ILE A 182 -17.89 5.64 20.44
CA ILE A 182 -19.33 5.29 20.47
C ILE A 182 -19.52 3.91 21.12
N LEU A 183 -18.70 2.94 20.77
CA LEU A 183 -18.73 1.60 21.37
C LEU A 183 -18.50 1.68 22.88
N SER A 184 -17.51 2.44 23.35
CA SER A 184 -17.23 2.58 24.77
C SER A 184 -18.40 3.21 25.53
N VAL A 185 -19.05 4.25 24.96
CA VAL A 185 -20.25 4.86 25.53
C VAL A 185 -21.39 3.86 25.62
N ILE A 186 -21.63 3.06 24.57
CA ILE A 186 -22.66 2.01 24.60
C ILE A 186 -22.38 1.02 25.73
N LEU A 187 -21.13 0.56 25.87
CA LEU A 187 -20.74 -0.40 26.92
C LEU A 187 -20.85 0.17 28.33
N MET A 188 -20.68 1.50 28.52
CA MET A 188 -20.88 2.16 29.81
C MET A 188 -22.34 2.18 30.26
N PHE A 189 -23.29 2.29 29.36
CA PHE A 189 -24.72 2.41 29.65
C PHE A 189 -25.50 1.12 29.48
N TRP A 190 -24.90 0.08 28.91
CA TRP A 190 -25.56 -1.17 28.62
C TRP A 190 -24.73 -2.38 29.07
N ASP A 191 -24.85 -2.75 30.32
CA ASP A 191 -24.16 -3.91 30.92
C ASP A 191 -24.45 -5.25 30.23
N GLY A 192 -25.51 -5.33 29.46
CA GLY A 192 -25.92 -6.54 28.72
C GLY A 192 -25.24 -6.74 27.37
N ALA A 193 -24.24 -5.91 26.99
CA ALA A 193 -23.65 -5.93 25.67
C ALA A 193 -22.14 -6.19 25.61
N PRO A 194 -21.52 -7.00 26.50
CA PRO A 194 -20.06 -7.20 26.50
C PRO A 194 -19.55 -7.92 25.23
N TYR A 195 -20.42 -8.53 24.46
CA TYR A 195 -20.10 -9.17 23.17
C TYR A 195 -19.91 -8.16 22.03
N LEU A 196 -20.24 -6.88 22.20
CA LEU A 196 -20.10 -5.86 21.15
C LEU A 196 -18.63 -5.57 20.85
N ASP A 197 -17.76 -5.53 21.85
CA ASP A 197 -16.32 -5.31 21.65
C ASP A 197 -15.69 -6.40 20.76
N PRO A 198 -15.78 -7.71 21.08
CA PRO A 198 -15.26 -8.73 20.18
C PRO A 198 -15.99 -8.79 18.83
N PHE A 199 -17.28 -8.41 18.76
CA PHE A 199 -18.01 -8.36 17.50
C PHE A 199 -17.43 -7.30 16.55
N VAL A 200 -17.17 -6.09 17.05
CA VAL A 200 -16.55 -4.99 16.30
C VAL A 200 -15.13 -5.39 15.89
N SER A 201 -14.35 -5.95 16.81
CA SER A 201 -13.01 -6.47 16.55
C SER A 201 -12.96 -7.48 15.41
N ILE A 202 -13.86 -8.46 15.41
CA ILE A 202 -13.98 -9.46 14.34
C ILE A 202 -14.31 -8.78 12.99
N GLY A 203 -15.20 -7.79 12.99
CA GLY A 203 -15.54 -7.02 11.79
C GLY A 203 -14.31 -6.31 11.20
N ILE A 204 -13.53 -5.63 12.04
CA ILE A 204 -12.29 -4.94 11.65
C ILE A 204 -11.25 -5.96 11.16
N ALA A 205 -11.05 -7.07 11.86
CA ALA A 205 -10.09 -8.11 11.48
C ALA A 205 -10.42 -8.72 10.09
N PHE A 206 -11.69 -9.02 9.82
CA PHE A 206 -12.10 -9.48 8.48
C PHE A 206 -11.87 -8.44 7.41
N TRP A 207 -12.14 -7.17 7.70
CA TRP A 207 -11.87 -6.07 6.78
C TRP A 207 -10.36 -5.95 6.48
N LEU A 208 -9.49 -6.05 7.48
CA LEU A 208 -8.04 -6.07 7.32
C LEU A 208 -7.57 -7.25 6.44
N ILE A 209 -8.04 -8.47 6.75
CA ILE A 209 -7.69 -9.67 5.96
C ILE A 209 -8.10 -9.51 4.50
N PHE A 210 -9.30 -8.99 4.24
CA PHE A 210 -9.78 -8.80 2.88
C PHE A 210 -8.94 -7.77 2.11
N ASN A 211 -8.65 -6.63 2.73
CA ASN A 211 -7.91 -5.54 2.10
C ASN A 211 -6.44 -5.92 1.85
N LEU A 212 -5.78 -6.45 2.88
CA LEU A 212 -4.37 -6.86 2.76
C LEU A 212 -4.20 -8.13 1.94
N GLY A 213 -5.19 -9.01 1.93
CA GLY A 213 -5.23 -10.16 1.02
C GLY A 213 -5.21 -9.75 -0.45
N ARG A 214 -5.94 -8.69 -0.80
CA ARG A 214 -5.89 -8.12 -2.17
C ARG A 214 -4.54 -7.48 -2.47
N ASN A 215 -3.94 -6.77 -1.51
CA ASN A 215 -2.61 -6.20 -1.66
C ASN A 215 -1.55 -7.28 -1.86
N LEU A 216 -1.60 -8.32 -1.01
CA LEU A 216 -0.73 -9.47 -1.10
C LEU A 216 -0.84 -10.15 -2.47
N TYR A 217 -2.08 -10.37 -2.94
CA TYR A 217 -2.33 -10.97 -4.25
C TYR A 217 -1.68 -10.15 -5.38
N LYS A 218 -1.86 -8.82 -5.39
CA LYS A 218 -1.24 -7.94 -6.39
C LYS A 218 0.29 -7.93 -6.31
N SER A 219 0.85 -7.89 -5.10
CA SER A 219 2.30 -7.97 -4.90
C SER A 219 2.86 -9.29 -5.44
N LEU A 220 2.15 -10.40 -5.21
CA LEU A 220 2.53 -11.71 -5.74
C LEU A 220 2.42 -11.75 -7.27
N GLU A 221 1.41 -11.14 -7.89
CA GLU A 221 1.31 -11.06 -9.35
C GLU A 221 2.54 -10.37 -9.97
N VAL A 222 3.03 -9.27 -9.36
CA VAL A 222 4.26 -8.61 -9.82
C VAL A 222 5.49 -9.49 -9.62
N LEU A 223 5.62 -10.15 -8.46
CA LEU A 223 6.74 -11.06 -8.18
C LEU A 223 6.74 -12.27 -9.13
N LEU A 224 5.55 -12.77 -9.51
CA LEU A 224 5.35 -13.87 -10.45
C LEU A 224 5.42 -13.44 -11.92
N GLN A 225 5.80 -12.18 -12.19
CA GLN A 225 5.99 -11.65 -13.55
C GLN A 225 4.71 -11.71 -14.40
N LYS A 226 3.55 -11.49 -13.80
CA LYS A 226 2.29 -11.32 -14.54
C LYS A 226 2.39 -10.08 -15.43
N THR A 227 1.76 -10.15 -16.61
CA THR A 227 1.54 -8.98 -17.47
C THR A 227 0.86 -7.87 -16.69
N PRO A 228 1.35 -6.61 -16.73
CA PRO A 228 0.76 -5.50 -16.01
C PRO A 228 -0.72 -5.28 -16.36
N ASP A 229 -1.57 -5.04 -15.36
CA ASP A 229 -3.03 -4.90 -15.56
C ASP A 229 -3.42 -3.70 -16.45
N ASN A 230 -2.56 -2.70 -16.54
CA ASN A 230 -2.74 -1.49 -17.36
C ASN A 230 -2.16 -1.62 -18.78
N PHE A 231 -1.66 -2.79 -19.16
CA PHE A 231 -1.09 -3.05 -20.47
C PHE A 231 -2.08 -3.83 -21.34
N ASP A 232 -2.58 -3.16 -22.37
CA ASP A 232 -3.44 -3.80 -23.38
C ASP A 232 -2.56 -4.47 -24.45
N VAL A 233 -2.49 -5.81 -24.36
CA VAL A 233 -1.68 -6.64 -25.27
C VAL A 233 -2.18 -6.54 -26.70
N ASP A 234 -3.50 -6.48 -26.92
CA ASP A 234 -4.07 -6.47 -28.27
C ASP A 234 -3.90 -5.09 -28.92
N GLU A 235 -4.03 -4.01 -28.16
CA GLU A 235 -3.74 -2.68 -28.65
C GLU A 235 -2.25 -2.55 -29.00
N PHE A 236 -1.34 -2.98 -28.12
CA PHE A 236 0.10 -2.98 -28.38
C PHE A 236 0.45 -3.78 -29.65
N LYS A 237 -0.10 -4.99 -29.79
CA LYS A 237 0.06 -5.81 -30.99
C LYS A 237 -0.34 -5.07 -32.27
N SER A 238 -1.50 -4.43 -32.22
CA SER A 238 -1.99 -3.70 -33.40
C SER A 238 -1.09 -2.53 -33.79
N GLN A 239 -0.52 -1.82 -32.80
CA GLN A 239 0.42 -0.72 -33.03
C GLN A 239 1.74 -1.20 -33.63
N ILE A 240 2.30 -2.32 -33.13
CA ILE A 240 3.54 -2.89 -33.67
C ILE A 240 3.34 -3.39 -35.11
N LEU A 241 2.25 -4.09 -35.41
CA LEU A 241 1.94 -4.59 -36.72
C LEU A 241 1.59 -3.47 -37.74
N ALA A 242 1.30 -2.26 -37.25
CA ALA A 242 1.08 -1.10 -38.13
C ALA A 242 2.38 -0.42 -38.59
N ILE A 243 3.54 -0.79 -38.03
CA ILE A 243 4.84 -0.26 -38.44
C ILE A 243 5.19 -0.80 -39.84
N ASP A 244 5.56 0.10 -40.73
CA ASP A 244 5.92 -0.28 -42.11
C ASP A 244 7.15 -1.20 -42.17
N GLY A 245 6.96 -2.40 -42.67
CA GLY A 245 7.98 -3.43 -42.77
C GLY A 245 7.97 -4.46 -41.64
N VAL A 246 7.04 -4.38 -40.72
CA VAL A 246 6.82 -5.42 -39.69
C VAL A 246 5.75 -6.40 -40.20
N ASN A 247 6.10 -7.67 -40.36
CA ASN A 247 5.18 -8.71 -40.82
C ASN A 247 4.42 -9.35 -39.65
N HIS A 248 5.14 -9.79 -38.62
CA HIS A 248 4.59 -10.33 -37.40
C HIS A 248 5.62 -10.23 -36.28
N PHE A 249 5.19 -10.43 -35.05
CA PHE A 249 6.08 -10.59 -33.90
C PHE A 249 5.64 -11.77 -33.04
N GLU A 250 6.59 -12.36 -32.36
CA GLU A 250 6.43 -13.54 -31.51
C GLU A 250 7.35 -13.42 -30.28
N ASP A 251 7.33 -14.42 -29.40
CA ASP A 251 8.11 -14.47 -28.16
C ASP A 251 7.97 -13.18 -27.30
N PHE A 252 6.72 -12.67 -27.26
CA PHE A 252 6.39 -11.46 -26.54
C PHE A 252 6.20 -11.74 -25.05
N HIS A 253 7.02 -11.10 -24.23
CA HIS A 253 6.89 -11.12 -22.78
C HIS A 253 6.99 -9.71 -22.23
N ILE A 254 6.12 -9.39 -21.29
CA ILE A 254 6.16 -8.14 -20.53
C ILE A 254 5.83 -8.42 -19.07
N TRP A 255 6.60 -7.84 -18.16
CA TRP A 255 6.37 -7.93 -16.73
C TRP A 255 6.80 -6.64 -16.03
N SER A 256 6.19 -6.35 -14.87
CA SER A 256 6.62 -5.20 -14.09
C SER A 256 7.76 -5.55 -13.13
N LEU A 257 8.62 -4.56 -12.84
CA LEU A 257 9.67 -4.64 -11.83
C LEU A 257 9.13 -4.27 -10.42
N ASP A 258 8.32 -3.22 -10.35
CA ASP A 258 7.88 -2.60 -9.10
C ASP A 258 6.37 -2.25 -9.06
N GLY A 259 5.63 -2.61 -10.10
CA GLY A 259 4.22 -2.26 -10.30
C GLY A 259 4.02 -1.03 -11.18
N ILE A 260 5.10 -0.34 -11.61
CA ILE A 260 5.07 0.85 -12.48
C ILE A 260 5.95 0.61 -13.70
N ASP A 261 7.26 0.47 -13.45
CA ASP A 261 8.24 0.25 -14.49
C ASP A 261 8.18 -1.20 -14.97
N SER A 262 8.21 -1.38 -16.28
CA SER A 262 8.09 -2.68 -16.93
C SER A 262 9.31 -2.99 -17.78
N VAL A 263 9.56 -4.28 -17.95
CA VAL A 263 10.56 -4.84 -18.87
C VAL A 263 9.85 -5.65 -19.92
N MET A 264 10.35 -5.59 -21.15
CA MET A 264 9.74 -6.25 -22.30
C MET A 264 10.77 -7.00 -23.12
N THR A 265 10.37 -8.14 -23.66
CA THR A 265 11.12 -8.86 -24.72
C THR A 265 10.17 -9.19 -25.85
N LEU A 266 10.64 -9.01 -27.08
CA LEU A 266 9.87 -9.40 -28.26
C LEU A 266 10.81 -9.75 -29.42
N LYS A 267 10.34 -10.63 -30.28
CA LYS A 267 10.99 -11.00 -31.54
C LYS A 267 10.14 -10.49 -32.71
N VAL A 268 10.75 -9.77 -33.64
CA VAL A 268 10.07 -9.07 -34.73
C VAL A 268 10.59 -9.57 -36.04
N ASN A 269 9.68 -10.05 -36.90
CA ASN A 269 9.99 -10.40 -38.27
C ASN A 269 9.79 -9.18 -39.19
N VAL A 270 10.85 -8.82 -39.92
CA VAL A 270 10.87 -7.61 -40.73
C VAL A 270 11.14 -7.96 -42.20
N ASP A 271 10.59 -7.14 -43.12
CA ASP A 271 10.83 -7.27 -44.55
C ASP A 271 12.29 -7.03 -44.91
N PHE A 272 12.78 -7.84 -45.84
CA PHE A 272 14.15 -7.72 -46.35
C PHE A 272 14.39 -6.32 -46.98
N GLY A 273 15.45 -5.65 -46.51
CA GLY A 273 15.85 -4.33 -47.03
C GLY A 273 15.18 -3.14 -46.35
N LYS A 274 14.35 -3.34 -45.31
CA LYS A 274 13.82 -2.26 -44.48
C LYS A 274 14.86 -1.76 -43.47
N ASP A 275 14.70 -0.54 -43.06
CA ASP A 275 15.56 0.11 -42.04
C ASP A 275 15.20 -0.39 -40.63
N VAL A 276 15.93 -1.40 -40.20
CA VAL A 276 15.74 -2.03 -38.85
C VAL A 276 15.91 -1.02 -37.73
N GLU A 277 16.83 -0.04 -37.84
CA GLU A 277 17.05 0.96 -36.81
C GLU A 277 15.85 1.92 -36.69
N LYS A 278 15.22 2.26 -37.80
CA LYS A 278 14.01 3.04 -37.83
C LYS A 278 12.85 2.28 -37.16
N ILE A 279 12.65 1.02 -37.52
CA ILE A 279 11.62 0.15 -36.93
C ILE A 279 11.84 0.03 -35.39
N LYS A 280 13.08 -0.19 -34.97
CA LYS A 280 13.48 -0.27 -33.58
C LYS A 280 13.08 0.99 -32.79
N ASN A 281 13.38 2.18 -33.35
CA ASN A 281 13.03 3.45 -32.72
C ASN A 281 11.51 3.64 -32.60
N GLU A 282 10.73 3.26 -33.60
CA GLU A 282 9.27 3.30 -33.54
C GLU A 282 8.72 2.35 -32.45
N ILE A 283 9.31 1.15 -32.30
CA ILE A 283 8.95 0.24 -31.21
C ILE A 283 9.29 0.85 -29.84
N TYR A 284 10.46 1.50 -29.68
CA TYR A 284 10.82 2.19 -28.44
C TYR A 284 9.83 3.31 -28.10
N ASP A 285 9.41 4.12 -29.08
CA ASP A 285 8.46 5.20 -28.89
C ASP A 285 7.07 4.69 -28.46
N ILE A 286 6.62 3.58 -29.05
CA ILE A 286 5.36 2.92 -28.65
C ILE A 286 5.48 2.36 -27.24
N SER A 287 6.56 1.61 -26.95
CA SER A 287 6.78 0.95 -25.66
C SER A 287 6.94 1.94 -24.51
N GLY A 288 7.55 3.11 -24.76
CA GLY A 288 7.71 4.18 -23.76
C GLY A 288 6.39 4.73 -23.20
N LYS A 289 5.30 4.64 -23.96
CA LYS A 289 3.96 5.03 -23.50
C LYS A 289 3.42 4.11 -22.39
N TYR A 290 3.96 2.91 -22.29
CA TYR A 290 3.56 1.88 -21.32
C TYR A 290 4.54 1.73 -20.16
N HIS A 291 5.39 2.74 -19.91
CA HIS A 291 6.42 2.70 -18.86
C HIS A 291 7.39 1.52 -18.99
N VAL A 292 7.71 1.14 -20.22
CA VAL A 292 8.75 0.14 -20.48
C VAL A 292 10.12 0.81 -20.37
N VAL A 293 10.90 0.42 -19.37
CA VAL A 293 12.21 1.01 -19.06
C VAL A 293 13.36 0.23 -19.66
N ASP A 294 13.14 -1.04 -19.99
CA ASP A 294 14.10 -1.89 -20.68
C ASP A 294 13.37 -2.81 -21.66
N ILE A 295 13.88 -2.89 -22.87
CA ILE A 295 13.30 -3.68 -23.95
C ILE A 295 14.39 -4.40 -24.74
N THR A 296 14.23 -5.70 -24.88
CA THR A 296 15.06 -6.51 -25.76
C THR A 296 14.28 -6.86 -27.03
N ILE A 297 14.81 -6.49 -28.20
CA ILE A 297 14.22 -6.77 -29.49
C ILE A 297 15.17 -7.66 -30.28
N GLU A 298 14.69 -8.82 -30.69
CA GLU A 298 15.36 -9.69 -31.67
C GLU A 298 14.70 -9.48 -33.05
N PHE A 299 15.47 -9.32 -34.07
CA PHE A 299 15.00 -9.16 -35.47
C PHE A 299 15.34 -10.40 -36.30
N ASP A 300 14.35 -10.92 -37.02
CA ASP A 300 14.47 -12.02 -38.01
C ASP A 300 14.23 -11.53 -39.42
#